data_2017abe738835170a591d71cd7731877
#
_entry.id   2017abe738835170a591d71cd7731877
#
_cell.length_a   1.000
_cell.length_b   1.000
_cell.length_c   1.000
_cell.angle_alpha   90.00
_cell.angle_beta   90.00
_cell.angle_gamma   90.00
#
_symmetry.space_group_name_H-M   'P 1'
#
loop_
_entity.id
_entity.type
_entity.pdbx_description
1 polymer ?
#
loop_
_entity_poly.entity_id
_entity_poly.type
_entity_poly.pdbx_seq_one_letter_code
_entity_poly.pdbx_strand_id
1 'polypeptide(L)'
;IMECAFQLVEDYGCENLIRIGTCGSSDPNIHVGDTILSTASAAESNNTVPVFGEYDFVPTSNFELLKAAYDCAHENGIAVHVGTSGCGDVLYKEPDQPESYRNPWKGYPMIAAEMEGTGLLVATARYPHVRGLLLITCSDHQLYSNEDTPLAQRETAYNNMMKVALETAYKMDKEAQ
;
A
#
# COMPACT_ATOMS: atom_id res chain seq x y z
N ILE A 1 -9.40 -6.44 5.37
CA ILE A 1 -8.73 -5.21 5.84
C ILE A 1 -9.71 -4.10 6.22
N MET A 2 -10.77 -3.88 5.42
CA MET A 2 -11.77 -2.82 5.71
C MET A 2 -12.40 -2.97 7.09
N GLU A 3 -12.88 -4.17 7.43
CA GLU A 3 -13.48 -4.45 8.74
C GLU A 3 -12.52 -4.15 9.90
N CYS A 4 -11.26 -4.59 9.78
CA CYS A 4 -10.25 -4.28 10.79
C CYS A 4 -10.01 -2.77 10.91
N ALA A 5 -10.00 -2.04 9.78
CA ALA A 5 -9.83 -0.58 9.81
C ALA A 5 -11.01 0.11 10.49
N PHE A 6 -12.24 -0.33 10.22
CA PHE A 6 -13.42 0.19 10.91
C PHE A 6 -13.36 -0.03 12.42
N GLN A 7 -13.00 -1.24 12.85
CA GLN A 7 -12.85 -1.55 14.28
C GLN A 7 -11.75 -0.69 14.94
N LEU A 8 -10.59 -0.49 14.28
CA LEU A 8 -9.54 0.35 14.81
C LEU A 8 -10.00 1.81 15.01
N VAL A 9 -10.82 2.31 14.11
CA VAL A 9 -11.35 3.68 14.21
C VAL A 9 -12.49 3.74 15.25
N GLU A 10 -13.49 2.87 15.14
CA GLU A 10 -14.73 2.96 15.91
C GLU A 10 -14.55 2.51 17.36
N ASP A 11 -13.80 1.42 17.60
CA ASP A 11 -13.63 0.83 18.93
C ASP A 11 -12.40 1.38 19.67
N TYR A 12 -11.35 1.77 18.95
CA TYR A 12 -10.06 2.19 19.54
C TYR A 12 -9.72 3.66 19.30
N GLY A 13 -10.48 4.38 18.47
CA GLY A 13 -10.27 5.80 18.21
C GLY A 13 -8.97 6.09 17.44
N CYS A 14 -8.49 5.17 16.62
CA CYS A 14 -7.29 5.38 15.82
C CYS A 14 -7.52 6.43 14.72
N GLU A 15 -6.69 7.46 14.69
CA GLU A 15 -6.77 8.53 13.68
C GLU A 15 -5.76 8.37 12.53
N ASN A 16 -4.69 7.62 12.75
CA ASN A 16 -3.66 7.36 11.75
C ASN A 16 -3.50 5.84 11.54
N LEU A 17 -3.80 5.36 10.35
CA LEU A 17 -3.65 3.95 10.00
C LEU A 17 -2.61 3.80 8.89
N ILE A 18 -1.52 3.11 9.19
CA ILE A 18 -0.46 2.78 8.24
C ILE A 18 -0.48 1.27 8.02
N ARG A 19 -0.84 0.84 6.81
CA ARG A 19 -0.65 -0.55 6.44
C ARG A 19 0.78 -0.75 5.98
N ILE A 20 1.45 -1.69 6.61
CA ILE A 20 2.73 -2.22 6.14
C ILE A 20 2.54 -3.62 5.56
N GLY A 21 3.27 -3.95 4.50
CA GLY A 21 3.16 -5.25 3.85
C GLY A 21 4.06 -5.40 2.64
N THR A 22 3.84 -6.44 1.88
CA THR A 22 4.61 -6.73 0.67
C THR A 22 3.79 -6.49 -0.59
N CYS A 23 4.49 -6.33 -1.71
CA CYS A 23 3.90 -6.22 -3.04
C CYS A 23 4.80 -6.89 -4.09
N GLY A 24 4.21 -7.19 -5.23
CA GLY A 24 4.96 -7.44 -6.45
C GLY A 24 5.19 -6.13 -7.22
N SER A 25 6.13 -6.13 -8.16
CA SER A 25 6.32 -5.02 -9.10
C SER A 25 6.58 -5.52 -10.52
N SER A 26 6.20 -4.70 -11.50
CA SER A 26 6.58 -4.83 -12.91
C SER A 26 7.25 -3.55 -13.43
N ASP A 27 7.51 -2.57 -12.57
CA ASP A 27 8.26 -1.37 -12.93
C ASP A 27 9.76 -1.67 -12.97
N PRO A 28 10.46 -1.41 -14.11
CA PRO A 28 11.87 -1.74 -14.25
C PRO A 28 12.80 -0.95 -13.32
N ASN A 29 12.32 0.09 -12.66
CA ASN A 29 13.10 0.89 -11.73
C ASN A 29 12.94 0.47 -10.27
N ILE A 30 12.09 -0.53 -9.99
CA ILE A 30 11.84 -1.06 -8.65
C ILE A 30 12.46 -2.44 -8.53
N HIS A 31 13.15 -2.69 -7.44
CA HIS A 31 13.79 -3.97 -7.16
C HIS A 31 13.27 -4.58 -5.87
N VAL A 32 13.50 -5.87 -5.72
CA VAL A 32 13.17 -6.57 -4.47
C VAL A 32 13.94 -5.96 -3.29
N GLY A 33 13.19 -5.65 -2.23
CA GLY A 33 13.69 -4.93 -1.06
C GLY A 33 13.41 -3.43 -1.06
N ASP A 34 13.02 -2.85 -2.20
CA ASP A 34 12.69 -1.44 -2.29
C ASP A 34 11.41 -1.12 -1.52
N THR A 35 11.44 0.04 -0.85
CA THR A 35 10.31 0.55 -0.07
C THR A 35 9.48 1.49 -0.94
N ILE A 36 8.16 1.34 -0.88
CA ILE A 36 7.21 2.06 -1.73
C ILE A 36 6.16 2.75 -0.85
N LEU A 37 5.93 4.03 -1.09
CA LEU A 37 4.83 4.83 -0.57
C LEU A 37 3.76 4.95 -1.65
N SER A 38 2.60 4.36 -1.42
CA SER A 38 1.51 4.42 -2.40
C SER A 38 0.73 5.72 -2.26
N THR A 39 0.61 6.47 -3.36
CA THR A 39 -0.20 7.70 -3.42
C THR A 39 -1.69 7.41 -3.55
N ALA A 40 -2.02 6.34 -4.24
CA ALA A 40 -3.39 5.89 -4.50
C ALA A 40 -3.39 4.39 -4.79
N SER A 41 -4.52 3.74 -4.64
CA SER A 41 -4.68 2.33 -4.94
C SER A 41 -5.80 2.13 -5.94
N ALA A 42 -5.49 1.58 -7.12
CA ALA A 42 -6.46 1.20 -8.12
C ALA A 42 -6.98 -0.22 -7.84
N ALA A 43 -8.29 -0.41 -7.84
CA ALA A 43 -8.90 -1.69 -7.49
C ALA A 43 -9.33 -2.51 -8.72
N GLU A 44 -9.16 -3.82 -8.64
CA GLU A 44 -9.87 -4.75 -9.52
C GLU A 44 -11.34 -4.90 -9.11
N SER A 45 -11.63 -4.80 -7.83
CA SER A 45 -12.97 -4.98 -7.26
C SER A 45 -13.69 -3.67 -7.01
N ASN A 46 -14.99 -3.79 -6.74
CA ASN A 46 -15.86 -2.65 -6.49
C ASN A 46 -15.97 -2.32 -4.99
N ASN A 47 -14.83 -2.28 -4.28
CA ASN A 47 -14.75 -2.04 -2.83
C ASN A 47 -15.27 -0.65 -2.41
N THR A 48 -15.37 0.29 -3.34
CA THR A 48 -15.82 1.65 -3.06
C THR A 48 -17.33 1.75 -2.89
N VAL A 49 -18.09 0.94 -3.62
CA VAL A 49 -19.56 1.01 -3.65
C VAL A 49 -20.23 0.78 -2.29
N PRO A 50 -19.81 -0.20 -1.46
CA PRO A 50 -20.43 -0.39 -0.15
C PRO A 50 -20.29 0.83 0.79
N VAL A 51 -19.29 1.66 0.56
CA VAL A 51 -18.99 2.84 1.41
C VAL A 51 -19.51 4.14 0.80
N PHE A 52 -19.31 4.34 -0.50
CA PHE A 52 -19.58 5.60 -1.20
C PHE A 52 -20.73 5.54 -2.22
N GLY A 53 -21.38 4.38 -2.35
CA GLY A 53 -22.49 4.20 -3.31
C GLY A 53 -21.99 4.23 -4.76
N GLU A 54 -22.74 4.92 -5.63
CA GLU A 54 -22.46 4.99 -7.07
C GLU A 54 -21.39 6.03 -7.47
N TYR A 55 -20.74 6.67 -6.51
CA TYR A 55 -19.69 7.65 -6.81
C TYR A 55 -18.38 6.94 -7.20
N ASP A 56 -17.73 7.46 -8.22
CA ASP A 56 -16.37 7.07 -8.60
C ASP A 56 -15.37 7.61 -7.57
N PHE A 57 -15.23 6.90 -6.46
CA PHE A 57 -14.31 7.27 -5.42
C PHE A 57 -12.88 6.82 -5.76
N VAL A 58 -11.91 7.73 -5.59
CA VAL A 58 -10.49 7.44 -5.80
C VAL A 58 -9.80 7.18 -4.47
N PRO A 59 -9.43 5.93 -4.15
CA PRO A 59 -8.72 5.59 -2.92
C PRO A 59 -7.31 6.20 -2.90
N THR A 60 -7.12 7.26 -2.13
CA THR A 60 -5.84 7.98 -2.02
C THR A 60 -5.30 7.93 -0.59
N SER A 61 -3.98 7.83 -0.48
CA SER A 61 -3.31 8.03 0.82
C SER A 61 -3.46 9.48 1.27
N ASN A 62 -3.57 9.68 2.58
CA ASN A 62 -3.60 11.03 3.14
C ASN A 62 -2.24 11.71 2.90
N PHE A 63 -2.27 12.94 2.36
CA PHE A 63 -1.06 13.65 1.96
C PHE A 63 -0.13 13.97 3.14
N GLU A 64 -0.68 14.39 4.29
CA GLU A 64 0.14 14.73 5.48
C GLU A 64 0.87 13.49 6.01
N LEU A 65 0.15 12.37 6.11
CA LEU A 65 0.72 11.10 6.57
C LEU A 65 1.75 10.54 5.58
N LEU A 66 1.49 10.65 4.27
CA LEU A 66 2.42 10.24 3.23
C LEU A 66 3.68 11.11 3.24
N LYS A 67 3.51 12.43 3.36
CA LYS A 67 4.64 13.36 3.45
C LYS A 67 5.48 13.10 4.70
N ALA A 68 4.87 12.88 5.85
CA ALA A 68 5.59 12.53 7.07
C ALA A 68 6.42 11.24 6.90
N ALA A 69 5.86 10.22 6.25
CA ALA A 69 6.58 8.98 5.94
C ALA A 69 7.74 9.18 4.95
N TYR A 70 7.53 10.01 3.94
CA TYR A 70 8.57 10.37 2.99
C TYR A 70 9.73 11.11 3.68
N ASP A 71 9.42 12.10 4.52
CA ASP A 71 10.43 12.85 5.27
C ASP A 71 11.18 11.94 6.25
N CYS A 72 10.48 11.03 6.96
CA CYS A 72 11.11 10.03 7.83
C CYS A 72 12.06 9.11 7.07
N ALA A 73 11.68 8.65 5.89
CA ALA A 73 12.55 7.83 5.06
C ALA A 73 13.84 8.59 4.68
N HIS A 74 13.70 9.83 4.23
CA HIS A 74 14.82 10.68 3.87
C HIS A 74 15.77 10.97 5.05
N GLU A 75 15.23 11.31 6.22
CA GLU A 75 16.01 11.55 7.44
C GLU A 75 16.83 10.31 7.86
N ASN A 76 16.33 9.12 7.54
CA ASN A 76 17.00 7.86 7.83
C ASN A 76 17.88 7.33 6.67
N GLY A 77 18.02 8.07 5.59
CA GLY A 77 18.79 7.63 4.42
C GLY A 77 18.17 6.44 3.68
N ILE A 78 16.85 6.22 3.84
CA ILE A 78 16.10 5.14 3.20
C ILE A 78 15.53 5.67 1.89
N ALA A 79 15.94 5.08 0.76
CA ALA A 79 15.35 5.38 -0.53
C ALA A 79 13.92 4.83 -0.60
N VAL A 80 12.99 5.64 -1.11
CA VAL A 80 11.61 5.25 -1.31
C VAL A 80 11.13 5.62 -2.71
N HIS A 81 10.33 4.75 -3.30
CA HIS A 81 9.57 5.04 -4.51
C HIS A 81 8.18 5.54 -4.14
N VAL A 82 7.65 6.50 -4.88
CA VAL A 82 6.33 7.07 -4.62
C VAL A 82 5.48 6.96 -5.88
N GLY A 83 4.33 6.32 -5.80
CA GLY A 83 3.46 6.14 -6.97
C GLY A 83 2.18 5.38 -6.64
N THR A 84 1.42 5.02 -7.66
CA THR A 84 0.14 4.32 -7.52
C THR A 84 0.34 2.82 -7.45
N SER A 85 -0.35 2.14 -6.54
CA SER A 85 -0.44 0.67 -6.50
C SER A 85 -1.71 0.16 -7.20
N GLY A 86 -1.65 -1.08 -7.68
CA GLY A 86 -2.82 -1.86 -8.08
C GLY A 86 -3.21 -2.82 -6.95
N CYS A 87 -4.50 -2.90 -6.64
CA CYS A 87 -5.04 -3.79 -5.62
C CYS A 87 -5.87 -4.88 -6.27
N GLY A 88 -5.35 -6.10 -6.29
CA GLY A 88 -6.01 -7.27 -6.88
C GLY A 88 -6.81 -8.07 -5.87
N ASP A 89 -7.80 -8.80 -6.35
CA ASP A 89 -8.61 -9.71 -5.52
C ASP A 89 -8.06 -11.13 -5.49
N VAL A 90 -7.27 -11.50 -6.51
CA VAL A 90 -6.77 -12.86 -6.69
C VAL A 90 -5.28 -12.83 -6.98
N LEU A 91 -4.48 -13.51 -6.14
CA LEU A 91 -3.03 -13.57 -6.29
C LEU A 91 -2.61 -14.45 -7.48
N TYR A 92 -3.19 -15.64 -7.59
CA TYR A 92 -2.88 -16.59 -8.66
C TYR A 92 -4.06 -16.67 -9.62
N LYS A 93 -3.86 -16.22 -10.85
CA LYS A 93 -4.85 -16.26 -11.91
C LYS A 93 -4.55 -17.43 -12.84
N GLU A 94 -5.59 -18.13 -13.31
CA GLU A 94 -5.44 -19.31 -14.16
C GLU A 94 -4.74 -18.97 -15.49
N PRO A 95 -3.79 -19.82 -15.95
CA PRO A 95 -2.99 -19.54 -17.15
C PRO A 95 -3.80 -19.43 -18.45
N ASP A 96 -4.98 -20.04 -18.52
CA ASP A 96 -5.89 -20.05 -19.67
C ASP A 96 -6.76 -18.78 -19.76
N GLN A 97 -6.76 -17.95 -18.72
CA GLN A 97 -7.48 -16.67 -18.72
C GLN A 97 -6.82 -15.64 -19.65
N PRO A 98 -7.60 -14.71 -20.23
CA PRO A 98 -7.05 -13.62 -21.04
C PRO A 98 -5.97 -12.82 -20.32
N GLU A 99 -4.97 -12.34 -21.05
CA GLU A 99 -3.88 -11.56 -20.45
C GLU A 99 -4.37 -10.29 -19.73
N SER A 100 -5.39 -9.65 -20.26
CA SER A 100 -6.02 -8.48 -19.59
C SER A 100 -6.59 -8.80 -18.22
N TYR A 101 -7.01 -10.04 -17.98
CA TYR A 101 -7.43 -10.49 -16.65
C TYR A 101 -6.25 -10.91 -15.79
N ARG A 102 -5.26 -11.61 -16.37
CA ARG A 102 -4.07 -12.08 -15.65
C ARG A 102 -3.14 -10.95 -15.22
N ASN A 103 -3.07 -9.91 -16.02
CA ASN A 103 -2.24 -8.73 -15.74
C ASN A 103 -3.02 -7.44 -16.08
N PRO A 104 -4.00 -7.06 -15.27
CA PRO A 104 -4.88 -5.92 -15.53
C PRO A 104 -4.14 -4.58 -15.53
N TRP A 105 -2.96 -4.52 -14.90
CA TRP A 105 -2.15 -3.31 -14.78
C TRP A 105 -1.11 -3.15 -15.90
N LYS A 106 -1.02 -4.11 -16.84
CA LYS A 106 -0.06 -4.04 -17.95
C LYS A 106 -0.26 -2.78 -18.79
N GLY A 107 0.79 -1.98 -18.89
CA GLY A 107 0.77 -0.73 -19.64
C GLY A 107 0.18 0.46 -18.88
N TYR A 108 -0.22 0.30 -17.63
CA TYR A 108 -0.60 1.38 -16.74
C TYR A 108 0.54 1.76 -15.79
N PRO A 109 0.60 3.01 -15.31
CA PRO A 109 1.69 3.49 -14.46
C PRO A 109 1.55 3.03 -13.01
N MET A 110 1.35 1.73 -12.80
CA MET A 110 1.31 1.11 -11.47
C MET A 110 2.71 0.64 -11.10
N ILE A 111 3.24 1.14 -9.99
CA ILE A 111 4.58 0.78 -9.52
C ILE A 111 4.59 -0.43 -8.59
N ALA A 112 3.43 -0.84 -8.08
CA ALA A 112 3.28 -1.97 -7.18
C ALA A 112 1.94 -2.67 -7.40
N ALA A 113 1.89 -3.97 -7.10
CA ALA A 113 0.67 -4.78 -7.06
C ALA A 113 0.55 -5.47 -5.71
N GLU A 114 -0.58 -5.27 -5.03
CA GLU A 114 -0.88 -5.83 -3.71
C GLU A 114 -2.38 -6.13 -3.59
N MET A 115 -2.92 -6.41 -2.41
CA MET A 115 -4.28 -6.94 -2.28
C MET A 115 -5.14 -6.26 -1.19
N GLU A 116 -4.64 -5.26 -0.47
CA GLU A 116 -5.34 -4.68 0.68
C GLU A 116 -5.45 -3.15 0.67
N GLY A 117 -4.63 -2.47 -0.14
CA GLY A 117 -4.50 -1.01 -0.12
C GLY A 117 -5.79 -0.28 -0.36
N THR A 118 -6.55 -0.68 -1.38
CA THR A 118 -7.86 -0.07 -1.66
C THR A 118 -8.79 -0.19 -0.46
N GLY A 119 -8.86 -1.36 0.16
CA GLY A 119 -9.74 -1.59 1.32
C GLY A 119 -9.38 -0.69 2.50
N LEU A 120 -8.10 -0.50 2.80
CA LEU A 120 -7.67 0.44 3.83
C LEU A 120 -8.06 1.88 3.50
N LEU A 121 -7.70 2.34 2.28
CA LEU A 121 -7.90 3.74 1.89
C LEU A 121 -9.38 4.11 1.78
N VAL A 122 -10.23 3.18 1.33
CA VAL A 122 -11.68 3.34 1.33
C VAL A 122 -12.23 3.42 2.75
N ALA A 123 -11.78 2.55 3.64
CA ALA A 123 -12.24 2.54 5.03
C ALA A 123 -11.87 3.84 5.77
N THR A 124 -10.63 4.31 5.62
CA THR A 124 -10.18 5.54 6.29
C THR A 124 -10.86 6.78 5.73
N ALA A 125 -11.12 6.82 4.42
CA ALA A 125 -11.78 7.95 3.77
C ALA A 125 -13.24 8.18 4.21
N ARG A 126 -13.88 7.18 4.83
CA ARG A 126 -15.21 7.33 5.45
C ARG A 126 -15.20 8.33 6.60
N TYR A 127 -14.08 8.52 7.26
CA TYR A 127 -13.95 9.35 8.45
C TYR A 127 -13.07 10.57 8.16
N PRO A 128 -13.62 11.81 8.17
CA PRO A 128 -12.87 13.02 7.79
C PRO A 128 -11.63 13.31 8.64
N HIS A 129 -11.55 12.75 9.85
CA HIS A 129 -10.46 12.94 10.80
C HIS A 129 -9.42 11.81 10.76
N VAL A 130 -9.66 10.76 9.96
CA VAL A 130 -8.78 9.59 9.89
C VAL A 130 -7.89 9.65 8.66
N ARG A 131 -6.61 9.35 8.86
CA ARG A 131 -5.59 9.33 7.80
C ARG A 131 -5.18 7.89 7.50
N GLY A 132 -5.19 7.54 6.22
CA GLY A 132 -4.73 6.24 5.73
C GLY A 132 -3.45 6.36 4.91
N LEU A 133 -2.53 5.41 5.08
CA LEU A 133 -1.30 5.30 4.28
C LEU A 133 -1.01 3.83 3.96
N LEU A 134 -0.65 3.58 2.71
CA LEU A 134 -0.10 2.30 2.27
C LEU A 134 1.42 2.45 2.07
N LEU A 135 2.18 1.75 2.90
CA LEU A 135 3.63 1.66 2.90
C LEU A 135 4.03 0.20 2.73
N ILE A 136 4.69 -0.13 1.63
CA ILE A 136 4.92 -1.52 1.22
C ILE A 136 6.36 -1.74 0.76
N THR A 137 6.79 -3.00 0.74
CA THR A 137 8.10 -3.39 0.22
C THR A 137 7.93 -4.37 -0.94
N CYS A 138 8.69 -4.19 -2.01
CA CYS A 138 8.73 -5.12 -3.12
C CYS A 138 9.33 -6.45 -2.66
N SER A 139 8.57 -7.54 -2.74
CA SER A 139 8.99 -8.89 -2.35
C SER A 139 9.29 -9.79 -3.53
N ASP A 140 8.73 -9.48 -4.69
CA ASP A 140 8.88 -10.23 -5.92
C ASP A 140 8.75 -9.32 -7.14
N HIS A 141 9.39 -9.69 -8.23
CA HIS A 141 9.40 -8.88 -9.44
C HIS A 141 9.00 -9.69 -10.67
N GLN A 142 8.03 -9.19 -11.43
CA GLN A 142 7.49 -9.91 -12.59
C GLN A 142 8.42 -9.91 -13.82
N LEU A 143 9.24 -8.86 -13.98
CA LEU A 143 10.19 -8.74 -15.11
C LEU A 143 11.53 -9.44 -14.80
N TYR A 144 11.91 -9.51 -13.54
CA TYR A 144 13.18 -10.06 -13.08
C TYR A 144 12.94 -11.37 -12.32
N SER A 145 12.85 -12.48 -13.05
CA SER A 145 12.48 -13.79 -12.51
C SER A 145 13.42 -14.35 -11.43
N ASN A 146 14.57 -13.72 -11.22
CA ASN A 146 15.53 -14.09 -10.17
C ASN A 146 15.42 -13.20 -8.92
N GLU A 147 14.56 -12.18 -8.95
CA GLU A 147 14.34 -11.28 -7.82
C GLU A 147 13.06 -11.71 -7.08
N ASP A 148 13.24 -12.60 -6.12
CA ASP A 148 12.20 -12.99 -5.16
C ASP A 148 12.84 -13.12 -3.78
N THR A 149 12.19 -12.56 -2.75
CA THR A 149 12.67 -12.69 -1.38
C THR A 149 12.39 -14.11 -0.87
N PRO A 150 13.42 -14.92 -0.56
CA PRO A 150 13.22 -16.24 0.02
C PRO A 150 12.37 -16.19 1.29
N LEU A 151 11.48 -17.15 1.48
CA LEU A 151 10.57 -17.22 2.64
C LEU A 151 11.30 -17.05 3.98
N ALA A 152 12.48 -17.67 4.13
CA ALA A 152 13.29 -17.58 5.34
C ALA A 152 13.84 -16.16 5.61
N GLN A 153 13.87 -15.29 4.62
CA GLN A 153 14.38 -13.92 4.75
C GLN A 153 13.25 -12.89 4.91
N ARG A 154 12.01 -13.25 4.61
CA ARG A 154 10.87 -12.31 4.65
C ARG A 154 10.63 -11.70 6.03
N GLU A 155 10.94 -12.42 7.11
CA GLU A 155 10.80 -11.92 8.48
C GLU A 155 11.81 -10.81 8.84
N THR A 156 12.95 -10.75 8.14
CA THR A 156 14.05 -9.82 8.46
C THR A 156 14.39 -8.84 7.33
N ALA A 157 13.86 -9.04 6.13
CA ALA A 157 14.23 -8.27 4.94
C ALA A 157 13.62 -6.85 4.88
N TYR A 158 12.56 -6.58 5.65
CA TYR A 158 11.74 -5.38 5.46
C TYR A 158 11.89 -4.34 6.57
N ASN A 159 13.06 -4.31 7.22
CA ASN A 159 13.36 -3.40 8.33
C ASN A 159 13.22 -1.91 7.97
N ASN A 160 13.55 -1.52 6.73
CA ASN A 160 13.41 -0.14 6.28
C ASN A 160 11.95 0.31 6.33
N MET A 161 11.04 -0.47 5.76
CA MET A 161 9.61 -0.20 5.79
C MET A 161 9.09 -0.11 7.23
N MET A 162 9.44 -1.07 8.08
CA MET A 162 9.02 -1.09 9.50
C MET A 162 9.53 0.13 10.24
N LYS A 163 10.78 0.53 10.03
CA LYS A 163 11.37 1.72 10.63
C LYS A 163 10.64 2.99 10.21
N VAL A 164 10.43 3.18 8.92
CA VAL A 164 9.69 4.34 8.40
C VAL A 164 8.28 4.40 8.99
N ALA A 165 7.57 3.27 9.05
CA ALA A 165 6.21 3.22 9.60
C ALA A 165 6.17 3.63 11.08
N LEU A 166 7.05 3.05 11.90
CA LEU A 166 7.08 3.33 13.35
C LEU A 166 7.49 4.77 13.66
N GLU A 167 8.50 5.30 12.97
CA GLU A 167 8.93 6.69 13.18
C GLU A 167 7.88 7.69 12.69
N THR A 168 7.20 7.37 11.57
CA THR A 168 6.09 8.19 11.09
C THR A 168 4.95 8.22 12.11
N ALA A 169 4.53 7.06 12.61
CA ALA A 169 3.49 6.97 13.61
C ALA A 169 3.85 7.78 14.86
N TYR A 170 5.09 7.68 15.34
CA TYR A 170 5.58 8.43 16.48
C TYR A 170 5.58 9.96 16.28
N LYS A 171 5.97 10.43 15.08
CA LYS A 171 5.93 11.87 14.76
C LYS A 171 4.50 12.38 14.73
N MET A 172 3.60 11.67 14.07
CA MET A 172 2.19 12.08 13.97
C MET A 172 1.49 12.13 15.33
N ASP A 173 1.84 11.22 16.27
CA ASP A 173 1.28 11.22 17.62
C ASP A 173 1.78 12.44 18.44
N LYS A 174 3.05 12.82 18.28
CA LYS A 174 3.61 14.00 18.95
C LYS A 174 3.04 15.33 18.46
N GLU A 175 2.72 15.43 17.17
CA GLU A 175 2.14 16.64 16.60
C GLU A 175 0.67 16.82 17.00
N ALA A 176 0.01 15.75 17.45
CA ALA A 176 -1.37 15.77 17.93
C ALA A 176 -1.52 16.18 19.40
N GLN A 177 -0.42 16.22 20.18
CA GLN A 177 -0.37 16.61 21.59
C GLN A 177 -0.01 18.10 21.74
#